data_786ff2f5111e1d1b0ee0aa820950e01c
#
_entry.id   786ff2f5111e1d1b0ee0aa820950e01c
#
_cell.length_a   1.000
_cell.length_b   1.000
_cell.length_c   1.000
_cell.angle_alpha   90.00
_cell.angle_beta   90.00
_cell.angle_gamma   90.00
#
_symmetry.space_group_name_H-M   'P 1'
#
loop_
_entity.id
_entity.type
_entity.pdbx_description
1 polymer ?
#
loop_
_entity_poly.entity_id
_entity_poly.type
_entity_poly.pdbx_seq_one_letter_code
_entity_poly.pdbx_strand_id
1 'polypeptide(L)'
;MIIGGKKFDVEHETYVMGILNVTPDSFSDGGKYNGMEQAMEHARQMVEDGADIIDVGGESTRPGHIMITDEEEIARVTPIIEKLKKEFDVPISIDTYKSKVAEAAVQAGADLVNDIWGLKYDEKIADVIAKHNVACCLMHNRDNTEYSNFLDDFMEDMRECIRLAKAAGIADDKIILDPGVGFGKTYEMNLEIIDKLEIMQKLNYPILLGTSRKSVIGLTLDLPVDQREEGTLVTTVYGVQKGSAFVRVHDVKKNKRAIQMTKALMRDHEV
;
A
#
# COMPACT_ATOMS: atom_id res chain seq x y z
N MET A 1 12.93 -9.30 -5.35
CA MET A 1 12.52 -9.01 -3.95
C MET A 1 11.89 -10.24 -3.31
N ILE A 2 12.06 -10.45 -1.99
CA ILE A 2 11.41 -11.55 -1.23
C ILE A 2 10.59 -10.93 -0.10
N ILE A 3 9.29 -11.27 -0.04
CA ILE A 3 8.35 -10.83 1.01
C ILE A 3 7.65 -12.09 1.54
N GLY A 4 7.70 -12.32 2.87
CA GLY A 4 7.06 -13.49 3.50
C GLY A 4 7.48 -14.85 2.93
N GLY A 5 8.72 -14.97 2.47
CA GLY A 5 9.25 -16.17 1.81
C GLY A 5 8.89 -16.31 0.32
N LYS A 6 7.98 -15.49 -0.22
CA LYS A 6 7.63 -15.48 -1.66
C LYS A 6 8.55 -14.55 -2.45
N LYS A 7 8.93 -15.01 -3.64
CA LYS A 7 9.72 -14.22 -4.60
C LYS A 7 8.80 -13.41 -5.50
N PHE A 8 9.09 -12.11 -5.64
CA PHE A 8 8.43 -11.16 -6.52
C PHE A 8 9.43 -10.68 -7.58
N ASP A 9 9.08 -10.83 -8.86
CA ASP A 9 9.83 -10.27 -9.99
C ASP A 9 9.36 -8.82 -10.21
N VAL A 10 9.92 -7.91 -9.42
CA VAL A 10 9.52 -6.50 -9.40
C VAL A 10 9.99 -5.68 -10.61
N GLU A 11 10.83 -6.26 -11.46
CA GLU A 11 11.32 -5.63 -12.69
C GLU A 11 10.40 -5.90 -13.87
N HIS A 12 9.78 -7.09 -13.92
CA HIS A 12 9.01 -7.51 -15.09
C HIS A 12 7.51 -7.68 -14.82
N GLU A 13 7.10 -7.85 -13.57
CA GLU A 13 5.71 -8.13 -13.23
C GLU A 13 5.08 -7.04 -12.36
N THR A 14 3.75 -7.00 -12.34
CA THR A 14 2.97 -6.14 -11.45
C THR A 14 2.03 -6.99 -10.60
N TYR A 15 2.10 -6.80 -9.30
CA TYR A 15 1.39 -7.57 -8.29
C TYR A 15 0.27 -6.76 -7.63
N VAL A 16 -0.74 -7.44 -7.12
CA VAL A 16 -1.91 -6.83 -6.49
C VAL A 16 -1.82 -6.96 -4.98
N MET A 17 -1.81 -5.84 -4.29
CA MET A 17 -1.99 -5.73 -2.84
C MET A 17 -3.46 -5.41 -2.56
N GLY A 18 -4.19 -6.36 -1.98
CA GLY A 18 -5.60 -6.20 -1.64
C GLY A 18 -5.78 -5.52 -0.28
N ILE A 19 -6.66 -4.52 -0.20
CA ILE A 19 -6.91 -3.74 1.01
C ILE A 19 -7.94 -4.45 1.90
N LEU A 20 -7.53 -4.78 3.14
CA LEU A 20 -8.38 -5.34 4.17
C LEU A 20 -8.50 -4.37 5.35
N ASN A 21 -9.53 -3.52 5.34
CA ASN A 21 -9.81 -2.64 6.47
C ASN A 21 -10.57 -3.37 7.58
N VAL A 22 -10.03 -3.32 8.80
CA VAL A 22 -10.60 -3.94 10.00
C VAL A 22 -11.08 -2.90 11.00
N THR A 23 -11.71 -1.84 10.51
CA THR A 23 -12.30 -0.78 11.31
C THR A 23 -13.71 -1.16 11.80
N PRO A 24 -14.21 -0.61 12.93
CA PRO A 24 -15.57 -0.90 13.43
C PRO A 24 -16.67 -0.67 12.40
N ASP A 25 -16.53 0.35 11.57
CA ASP A 25 -17.51 0.68 10.52
C ASP A 25 -17.54 -0.37 9.40
N SER A 26 -16.45 -1.11 9.21
CA SER A 26 -16.39 -2.20 8.23
C SER A 26 -17.19 -3.43 8.67
N PHE A 27 -17.65 -3.46 9.95
CA PHE A 27 -18.28 -4.62 10.60
C PHE A 27 -19.50 -4.25 11.43
N SER A 28 -20.25 -3.20 11.03
CA SER A 28 -21.28 -2.54 11.85
C SER A 28 -22.49 -3.38 12.27
N ASP A 29 -22.70 -4.58 11.70
CA ASP A 29 -23.94 -5.34 11.88
C ASP A 29 -23.87 -6.57 12.80
N GLY A 30 -22.80 -6.85 13.55
CA GLY A 30 -22.77 -8.14 14.25
C GLY A 30 -21.76 -8.39 15.37
N GLY A 31 -21.13 -7.36 15.95
CA GLY A 31 -20.18 -7.55 17.07
C GLY A 31 -18.82 -8.15 16.64
N LYS A 32 -17.84 -8.25 17.59
CA LYS A 32 -16.45 -8.65 17.32
C LYS A 32 -16.28 -10.01 16.61
N TYR A 33 -17.16 -10.95 16.85
CA TYR A 33 -17.07 -12.31 16.25
C TYR A 33 -17.47 -12.29 14.77
N ASN A 34 -18.53 -11.57 14.46
CA ASN A 34 -19.05 -11.43 13.11
C ASN A 34 -18.07 -10.63 12.22
N GLY A 35 -17.41 -9.61 12.78
CA GLY A 35 -16.39 -8.83 12.09
C GLY A 35 -15.16 -9.63 11.68
N MET A 36 -14.72 -10.55 12.54
CA MET A 36 -13.60 -11.43 12.22
C MET A 36 -13.93 -12.39 11.07
N GLU A 37 -15.12 -12.99 11.07
CA GLU A 37 -15.54 -13.91 10.01
C GLU A 37 -15.70 -13.18 8.68
N GLN A 38 -16.28 -11.99 8.68
CA GLN A 38 -16.39 -11.14 7.49
C GLN A 38 -15.04 -10.74 6.92
N ALA A 39 -14.06 -10.38 7.80
CA ALA A 39 -12.70 -10.06 7.37
C ALA A 39 -12.02 -11.29 6.72
N MET A 40 -12.17 -12.47 7.31
CA MET A 40 -11.60 -13.70 6.78
C MET A 40 -12.25 -14.11 5.47
N GLU A 41 -13.58 -13.95 5.33
CA GLU A 41 -14.29 -14.22 4.07
C GLU A 41 -13.86 -13.26 2.98
N HIS A 42 -13.73 -11.96 3.29
CA HIS A 42 -13.21 -10.98 2.35
C HIS A 42 -11.77 -11.28 1.92
N ALA A 43 -10.92 -11.67 2.88
CA ALA A 43 -9.55 -12.08 2.57
C ALA A 43 -9.51 -13.32 1.66
N ARG A 44 -10.37 -14.32 1.92
CA ARG A 44 -10.48 -15.52 1.07
C ARG A 44 -10.87 -15.14 -0.35
N GLN A 45 -11.88 -14.27 -0.52
CA GLN A 45 -12.28 -13.78 -1.82
C GLN A 45 -11.14 -13.02 -2.53
N MET A 46 -10.39 -12.19 -1.81
CA MET A 46 -9.23 -11.50 -2.40
C MET A 46 -8.16 -12.48 -2.89
N VAL A 47 -7.85 -13.52 -2.12
CA VAL A 47 -6.86 -14.55 -2.52
C VAL A 47 -7.36 -15.33 -3.74
N GLU A 48 -8.62 -15.74 -3.77
CA GLU A 48 -9.25 -16.41 -4.93
C GLU A 48 -9.27 -15.51 -6.18
N ASP A 49 -9.45 -14.22 -6.00
CA ASP A 49 -9.42 -13.21 -7.08
C ASP A 49 -8.00 -12.84 -7.53
N GLY A 50 -6.98 -13.37 -6.87
CA GLY A 50 -5.58 -13.27 -7.26
C GLY A 50 -4.79 -12.16 -6.55
N ALA A 51 -5.14 -11.80 -5.30
CA ALA A 51 -4.28 -10.96 -4.47
C ALA A 51 -2.94 -11.65 -4.23
N ASP A 52 -1.87 -10.90 -4.43
CA ASP A 52 -0.50 -11.36 -4.20
C ASP A 52 -0.03 -11.02 -2.78
N ILE A 53 -0.62 -9.99 -2.15
CA ILE A 53 -0.40 -9.53 -0.78
C ILE A 53 -1.76 -9.08 -0.21
N ILE A 54 -2.02 -9.31 1.08
CA ILE A 54 -3.15 -8.71 1.82
C ILE A 54 -2.60 -7.63 2.74
N ASP A 55 -3.14 -6.41 2.64
CA ASP A 55 -2.74 -5.27 3.45
C ASP A 55 -3.81 -4.95 4.50
N VAL A 56 -3.47 -5.19 5.77
CA VAL A 56 -4.39 -5.07 6.91
C VAL A 56 -4.27 -3.69 7.53
N GLY A 57 -5.38 -2.95 7.59
CA GLY A 57 -5.45 -1.63 8.23
C GLY A 57 -6.43 -1.59 9.40
N GLY A 58 -5.96 -1.24 10.60
CA GLY A 58 -6.77 -1.12 11.82
C GLY A 58 -7.31 0.28 12.08
N GLU A 59 -6.69 1.29 11.50
CA GLU A 59 -7.07 2.70 11.55
C GLU A 59 -7.38 3.20 10.14
N SER A 60 -8.35 4.11 10.03
CA SER A 60 -8.56 4.81 8.76
C SER A 60 -7.44 5.82 8.54
N THR A 61 -6.76 5.75 7.41
CA THR A 61 -5.70 6.71 7.03
C THR A 61 -6.22 7.84 6.13
N ARG A 62 -7.56 7.96 5.97
CA ARG A 62 -8.18 9.04 5.19
C ARG A 62 -7.95 10.39 5.87
N PRO A 63 -7.70 11.47 5.13
CA PRO A 63 -7.60 12.81 5.71
C PRO A 63 -8.81 13.14 6.60
N GLY A 64 -8.54 13.63 7.84
CA GLY A 64 -9.59 13.96 8.81
C GLY A 64 -10.15 12.78 9.61
N HIS A 65 -9.54 11.59 9.55
CA HIS A 65 -9.92 10.46 10.42
C HIS A 65 -9.63 10.76 11.90
N ILE A 66 -10.33 10.05 12.79
CA ILE A 66 -10.06 10.08 14.23
C ILE A 66 -8.95 9.07 14.52
N MET A 67 -7.84 9.56 15.08
CA MET A 67 -6.75 8.69 15.54
C MET A 67 -7.22 7.80 16.70
N ILE A 68 -6.84 6.54 16.68
CA ILE A 68 -7.08 5.58 17.76
C ILE A 68 -5.77 5.33 18.52
N THR A 69 -5.88 4.76 19.73
CA THR A 69 -4.70 4.38 20.50
C THR A 69 -3.95 3.21 19.87
N ASP A 70 -2.66 3.07 20.19
CA ASP A 70 -1.85 1.93 19.76
C ASP A 70 -2.49 0.61 20.22
N GLU A 71 -2.95 0.56 21.48
CA GLU A 71 -3.57 -0.62 22.09
C GLU A 71 -4.85 -1.03 21.36
N GLU A 72 -5.65 -0.05 20.95
CA GLU A 72 -6.88 -0.30 20.21
C GLU A 72 -6.57 -0.83 18.79
N GLU A 73 -5.60 -0.24 18.10
CA GLU A 73 -5.18 -0.70 16.77
C GLU A 73 -4.58 -2.10 16.84
N ILE A 74 -3.68 -2.38 17.79
CA ILE A 74 -3.11 -3.70 18.03
C ILE A 74 -4.22 -4.74 18.26
N ALA A 75 -5.20 -4.43 19.10
CA ALA A 75 -6.31 -5.34 19.41
C ALA A 75 -7.19 -5.65 18.19
N ARG A 76 -7.22 -4.76 17.19
CA ARG A 76 -7.95 -4.97 15.93
C ARG A 76 -7.16 -5.83 14.95
N VAL A 77 -5.87 -5.54 14.76
CA VAL A 77 -5.10 -6.12 13.64
C VAL A 77 -4.44 -7.45 13.97
N THR A 78 -3.92 -7.64 15.19
CA THR A 78 -3.13 -8.85 15.52
C THR A 78 -3.92 -10.14 15.41
N PRO A 79 -5.17 -10.27 15.94
CA PRO A 79 -5.94 -11.50 15.81
C PRO A 79 -6.26 -11.89 14.36
N ILE A 80 -6.42 -10.87 13.50
CA ILE A 80 -6.72 -11.07 12.07
C ILE A 80 -5.45 -11.53 11.36
N ILE A 81 -4.30 -10.88 11.59
CA ILE A 81 -3.02 -11.27 11.00
C ILE A 81 -2.67 -12.71 11.36
N GLU A 82 -2.83 -13.11 12.63
CA GLU A 82 -2.59 -14.50 13.07
C GLU A 82 -3.46 -15.52 12.34
N LYS A 83 -4.74 -15.19 12.10
CA LYS A 83 -5.64 -16.07 11.35
C LYS A 83 -5.27 -16.12 9.86
N LEU A 84 -5.01 -14.96 9.24
CA LEU A 84 -4.60 -14.88 7.83
C LEU A 84 -3.35 -15.73 7.59
N LYS A 85 -2.33 -15.64 8.46
CA LYS A 85 -1.09 -16.41 8.34
C LYS A 85 -1.28 -17.92 8.50
N LYS A 86 -2.32 -18.35 9.23
CA LYS A 86 -2.65 -19.78 9.38
C LYS A 86 -3.44 -20.33 8.20
N GLU A 87 -4.27 -19.51 7.56
CA GLU A 87 -5.19 -19.96 6.52
C GLU A 87 -4.62 -19.76 5.09
N PHE A 88 -3.84 -18.71 4.87
CA PHE A 88 -3.38 -18.35 3.52
C PHE A 88 -1.86 -18.34 3.41
N ASP A 89 -1.38 -18.82 2.25
CA ASP A 89 0.03 -18.75 1.88
C ASP A 89 0.29 -17.48 1.03
N VAL A 90 -0.18 -16.33 1.47
CA VAL A 90 0.15 -15.02 0.88
C VAL A 90 0.82 -14.14 1.92
N PRO A 91 1.79 -13.28 1.53
CA PRO A 91 2.35 -12.31 2.46
C PRO A 91 1.27 -11.38 3.01
N ILE A 92 1.42 -11.03 4.30
CA ILE A 92 0.55 -10.10 4.99
C ILE A 92 1.30 -8.81 5.24
N SER A 93 0.70 -7.71 4.85
CA SER A 93 1.15 -6.35 5.13
C SER A 93 0.33 -5.75 6.26
N ILE A 94 0.96 -4.90 7.07
CA ILE A 94 0.31 -4.04 8.06
C ILE A 94 0.39 -2.58 7.61
N ASP A 95 -0.77 -1.94 7.42
CA ASP A 95 -0.90 -0.50 7.12
C ASP A 95 -0.89 0.28 8.44
N THR A 96 0.29 0.75 8.85
CA THR A 96 0.47 1.54 10.07
C THR A 96 1.74 2.39 10.02
N TYR A 97 1.70 3.53 10.69
CA TYR A 97 2.84 4.44 10.90
C TYR A 97 3.31 4.47 12.36
N LYS A 98 2.78 3.57 13.21
CA LYS A 98 3.06 3.48 14.66
C LYS A 98 3.96 2.28 14.94
N SER A 99 5.11 2.51 15.56
CA SER A 99 6.12 1.48 15.81
C SER A 99 5.60 0.33 16.68
N LYS A 100 4.79 0.61 17.71
CA LYS A 100 4.23 -0.43 18.59
C LYS A 100 3.24 -1.33 17.85
N VAL A 101 2.43 -0.75 16.95
CA VAL A 101 1.49 -1.50 16.12
C VAL A 101 2.25 -2.37 15.13
N ALA A 102 3.28 -1.81 14.46
CA ALA A 102 4.15 -2.55 13.55
C ALA A 102 4.85 -3.72 14.25
N GLU A 103 5.42 -3.51 15.47
CA GLU A 103 6.07 -4.56 16.27
C GLU A 103 5.07 -5.69 16.58
N ALA A 104 3.87 -5.37 17.07
CA ALA A 104 2.85 -6.35 17.39
C ALA A 104 2.36 -7.12 16.15
N ALA A 105 2.16 -6.42 15.04
CA ALA A 105 1.72 -7.01 13.77
C ALA A 105 2.77 -7.97 13.19
N VAL A 106 4.05 -7.60 13.21
CA VAL A 106 5.15 -8.46 12.74
C VAL A 106 5.30 -9.68 13.64
N GLN A 107 5.17 -9.55 14.96
CA GLN A 107 5.14 -10.69 15.89
C GLN A 107 3.93 -11.62 15.65
N ALA A 108 2.80 -11.07 15.20
CA ALA A 108 1.62 -11.85 14.79
C ALA A 108 1.78 -12.52 13.41
N GLY A 109 2.83 -12.17 12.65
CA GLY A 109 3.19 -12.81 11.39
C GLY A 109 3.11 -11.90 10.16
N ALA A 110 2.99 -10.57 10.31
CA ALA A 110 3.09 -9.67 9.16
C ALA A 110 4.49 -9.71 8.54
N ASP A 111 4.55 -9.67 7.21
CA ASP A 111 5.75 -9.82 6.40
C ASP A 111 6.24 -8.49 5.81
N LEU A 112 5.38 -7.46 5.87
CA LEU A 112 5.63 -6.12 5.33
C LEU A 112 4.98 -5.07 6.22
N VAL A 113 5.67 -3.94 6.40
CA VAL A 113 5.14 -2.73 7.03
C VAL A 113 4.89 -1.68 5.95
N ASN A 114 3.63 -1.29 5.77
CA ASN A 114 3.22 -0.23 4.85
C ASN A 114 3.04 1.07 5.65
N ASP A 115 4.04 1.96 5.58
CA ASP A 115 4.10 3.18 6.35
C ASP A 115 3.77 4.41 5.49
N ILE A 116 2.59 4.99 5.72
CA ILE A 116 2.10 6.18 5.02
C ILE A 116 2.89 7.47 5.32
N TRP A 117 3.83 7.45 6.26
CA TRP A 117 4.71 8.58 6.58
C TRP A 117 6.17 8.37 6.18
N GLY A 118 6.50 7.20 5.63
CA GLY A 118 7.86 6.93 5.14
C GLY A 118 8.93 7.08 6.21
N LEU A 119 8.67 6.54 7.39
CA LEU A 119 9.54 6.53 8.59
C LEU A 119 9.70 7.90 9.31
N LYS A 120 8.92 8.92 8.92
CA LYS A 120 9.06 10.28 9.44
C LYS A 120 8.16 10.59 10.64
N TYR A 121 7.09 9.80 10.89
CA TYR A 121 6.16 10.05 11.98
C TYR A 121 6.63 9.48 13.31
N ASP A 122 7.01 8.20 13.32
CA ASP A 122 7.54 7.50 14.49
C ASP A 122 8.94 6.94 14.16
N GLU A 123 9.97 7.59 14.70
CA GLU A 123 11.38 7.25 14.43
C GLU A 123 11.73 5.79 14.75
N LYS A 124 10.98 5.14 15.66
CA LYS A 124 11.22 3.75 16.08
C LYS A 124 10.70 2.71 15.08
N ILE A 125 9.84 3.09 14.13
CA ILE A 125 9.28 2.12 13.17
C ILE A 125 10.37 1.53 12.26
N ALA A 126 11.38 2.32 11.92
CA ALA A 126 12.54 1.87 11.15
C ALA A 126 13.34 0.79 11.88
N ASP A 127 13.54 0.94 13.20
CA ASP A 127 14.22 -0.06 14.03
C ASP A 127 13.44 -1.38 14.11
N VAL A 128 12.10 -1.31 14.17
CA VAL A 128 11.23 -2.48 14.15
C VAL A 128 11.40 -3.25 12.84
N ILE A 129 11.32 -2.56 11.71
CA ILE A 129 11.47 -3.15 10.37
C ILE A 129 12.84 -3.82 10.22
N ALA A 130 13.90 -3.12 10.59
CA ALA A 130 15.28 -3.63 10.53
C ALA A 130 15.49 -4.84 11.45
N LYS A 131 15.05 -4.76 12.72
CA LYS A 131 15.16 -5.82 13.72
C LYS A 131 14.51 -7.13 13.27
N HIS A 132 13.34 -7.05 12.67
CA HIS A 132 12.57 -8.21 12.21
C HIS A 132 12.91 -8.62 10.76
N ASN A 133 13.74 -7.85 10.06
CA ASN A 133 14.13 -8.08 8.67
C ASN A 133 12.93 -8.30 7.73
N VAL A 134 11.83 -7.58 7.95
CA VAL A 134 10.64 -7.59 7.10
C VAL A 134 10.75 -6.56 5.99
N ALA A 135 9.92 -6.69 4.94
CA ALA A 135 9.85 -5.67 3.90
C ALA A 135 9.13 -4.41 4.41
N CYS A 136 9.33 -3.28 3.73
CA CYS A 136 8.58 -2.06 4.00
C CYS A 136 8.17 -1.35 2.71
N CYS A 137 7.02 -0.68 2.75
CA CYS A 137 6.59 0.29 1.75
C CYS A 137 6.64 1.67 2.39
N LEU A 138 7.44 2.56 1.82
CA LEU A 138 7.66 3.91 2.32
C LEU A 138 6.93 4.90 1.43
N MET A 139 5.90 5.56 1.98
CA MET A 139 5.06 6.46 1.21
C MET A 139 5.50 7.92 1.41
N HIS A 140 5.49 8.66 0.29
CA HIS A 140 5.63 10.12 0.32
C HIS A 140 4.41 10.76 0.99
N ASN A 141 4.66 11.51 2.07
CA ASN A 141 3.65 12.30 2.75
C ASN A 141 4.22 13.61 3.30
N ARG A 142 3.39 14.64 3.31
CA ARG A 142 3.58 15.93 4.01
C ARG A 142 2.29 16.32 4.71
N ASP A 143 2.38 17.11 5.75
CA ASP A 143 1.25 17.73 6.46
C ASP A 143 0.72 19.00 5.78
N ASN A 144 1.37 19.43 4.70
CA ASN A 144 1.01 20.60 3.88
C ASN A 144 1.17 20.30 2.39
N THR A 145 0.83 21.27 1.53
CA THR A 145 0.95 21.19 0.07
C THR A 145 1.91 22.24 -0.48
N GLU A 146 2.86 22.70 0.34
CA GLU A 146 3.82 23.73 -0.03
C GLU A 146 5.09 23.08 -0.62
N TYR A 147 5.40 23.40 -1.87
CA TYR A 147 6.56 22.94 -2.59
C TYR A 147 7.20 24.12 -3.34
N SER A 148 8.53 24.15 -3.36
CA SER A 148 9.27 25.13 -4.19
C SER A 148 9.24 24.71 -5.66
N ASN A 149 9.51 23.44 -5.92
CA ASN A 149 9.27 22.74 -7.17
C ASN A 149 8.72 21.35 -6.80
N PHE A 150 7.51 21.05 -7.22
CA PHE A 150 6.82 19.85 -6.74
C PHE A 150 7.62 18.55 -6.99
N LEU A 151 8.06 18.31 -8.22
CA LEU A 151 8.72 17.04 -8.55
C LEU A 151 10.14 16.95 -7.93
N ASP A 152 10.86 18.05 -7.86
CA ASP A 152 12.21 18.05 -7.26
C ASP A 152 12.13 17.84 -5.74
N ASP A 153 11.23 18.54 -5.07
CA ASP A 153 11.01 18.42 -3.62
C ASP A 153 10.48 17.02 -3.27
N PHE A 154 9.52 16.50 -4.07
CA PHE A 154 9.02 15.13 -3.95
C PHE A 154 10.16 14.10 -4.02
N MET A 155 11.04 14.23 -5.00
CA MET A 155 12.16 13.30 -5.17
C MET A 155 13.16 13.39 -4.01
N GLU A 156 13.36 14.58 -3.43
CA GLU A 156 14.23 14.74 -2.26
C GLU A 156 13.60 14.15 -1.00
N ASP A 157 12.27 14.32 -0.79
CA ASP A 157 11.55 13.68 0.30
C ASP A 157 11.64 12.14 0.22
N MET A 158 11.55 11.58 -0.97
CA MET A 158 11.71 10.13 -1.17
C MET A 158 13.13 9.65 -0.88
N ARG A 159 14.15 10.44 -1.25
CA ARG A 159 15.55 10.15 -0.87
C ARG A 159 15.74 10.22 0.64
N GLU A 160 15.05 11.12 1.33
CA GLU A 160 15.09 11.18 2.79
C GLU A 160 14.51 9.89 3.42
N CYS A 161 13.34 9.42 2.96
CA CYS A 161 12.77 8.13 3.41
C CYS A 161 13.79 6.98 3.23
N ILE A 162 14.47 6.93 2.08
CA ILE A 162 15.50 5.92 1.80
C ILE A 162 16.68 6.08 2.77
N ARG A 163 17.14 7.31 3.03
CA ARG A 163 18.24 7.58 3.99
C ARG A 163 17.87 7.09 5.39
N LEU A 164 16.65 7.36 5.86
CA LEU A 164 16.15 6.89 7.16
C LEU A 164 16.15 5.37 7.23
N ALA A 165 15.63 4.70 6.20
CA ALA A 165 15.62 3.24 6.13
C ALA A 165 17.03 2.65 6.19
N LYS A 166 17.97 3.18 5.41
CA LYS A 166 19.37 2.71 5.38
C LYS A 166 20.11 2.99 6.68
N ALA A 167 19.85 4.13 7.32
CA ALA A 167 20.45 4.48 8.62
C ALA A 167 20.01 3.51 9.72
N ALA A 168 18.78 2.98 9.67
CA ALA A 168 18.29 1.94 10.58
C ALA A 168 18.77 0.53 10.21
N GLY A 169 19.47 0.34 9.08
CA GLY A 169 19.97 -0.95 8.62
C GLY A 169 18.98 -1.79 7.80
N ILE A 170 17.91 -1.18 7.28
CA ILE A 170 16.98 -1.87 6.35
C ILE A 170 17.71 -2.11 5.02
N ALA A 171 17.71 -3.36 4.56
CA ALA A 171 18.35 -3.75 3.30
C ALA A 171 17.62 -3.19 2.08
N ASP A 172 18.36 -2.84 1.02
CA ASP A 172 17.79 -2.24 -0.20
C ASP A 172 16.72 -3.14 -0.86
N ASP A 173 16.89 -4.46 -0.81
CA ASP A 173 15.95 -5.44 -1.36
C ASP A 173 14.66 -5.64 -0.54
N LYS A 174 14.51 -4.88 0.56
CA LYS A 174 13.32 -4.85 1.44
C LYS A 174 12.48 -3.60 1.27
N ILE A 175 12.92 -2.62 0.49
CA ILE A 175 12.27 -1.32 0.37
C ILE A 175 11.40 -1.25 -0.89
N ILE A 176 10.16 -0.81 -0.73
CA ILE A 176 9.21 -0.41 -1.77
C ILE A 176 8.90 1.07 -1.55
N LEU A 177 8.67 1.84 -2.61
CA LEU A 177 8.33 3.26 -2.55
C LEU A 177 6.93 3.52 -3.08
N ASP A 178 6.15 4.37 -2.40
CA ASP A 178 4.80 4.79 -2.83
C ASP A 178 4.78 6.32 -3.02
N PRO A 179 4.29 6.83 -4.17
CA PRO A 179 4.22 8.28 -4.44
C PRO A 179 3.24 9.03 -3.53
N GLY A 180 2.40 8.35 -2.76
CA GLY A 180 1.48 8.97 -1.83
C GLY A 180 0.39 9.80 -2.51
N VAL A 181 -0.24 9.28 -3.54
CA VAL A 181 -1.40 9.94 -4.19
C VAL A 181 -2.48 10.20 -3.15
N GLY A 182 -2.95 11.46 -3.04
CA GLY A 182 -3.96 11.88 -2.08
C GLY A 182 -3.41 12.34 -0.71
N PHE A 183 -2.07 12.41 -0.55
CA PHE A 183 -1.43 12.84 0.69
C PHE A 183 -0.46 14.00 0.43
N GLY A 184 -0.60 15.10 1.19
CA GLY A 184 0.25 16.28 1.07
C GLY A 184 0.34 16.85 -0.35
N LYS A 185 -0.70 16.76 -1.15
CA LYS A 185 -0.73 17.15 -2.57
C LYS A 185 -2.05 17.80 -2.95
N THR A 186 -2.00 18.82 -3.82
CA THR A 186 -3.19 19.37 -4.49
C THR A 186 -3.74 18.35 -5.50
N TYR A 187 -4.90 18.65 -6.08
CA TYR A 187 -5.47 17.84 -7.15
C TYR A 187 -4.53 17.74 -8.36
N GLU A 188 -3.98 18.86 -8.80
CA GLU A 188 -3.06 18.93 -9.93
C GLU A 188 -1.78 18.17 -9.68
N MET A 189 -1.19 18.27 -8.47
CA MET A 189 -0.01 17.52 -8.07
C MET A 189 -0.27 16.01 -8.04
N ASN A 190 -1.48 15.60 -7.67
CA ASN A 190 -1.85 14.18 -7.73
C ASN A 190 -1.93 13.66 -9.17
N LEU A 191 -2.47 14.44 -10.10
CA LEU A 191 -2.45 14.11 -11.52
C LEU A 191 -1.03 14.07 -12.06
N GLU A 192 -0.21 15.07 -11.71
CA GLU A 192 1.17 15.19 -12.18
C GLU A 192 2.04 14.02 -11.71
N ILE A 193 1.95 13.61 -10.44
CA ILE A 193 2.77 12.49 -9.95
C ILE A 193 2.33 11.14 -10.54
N ILE A 194 1.06 10.97 -10.87
CA ILE A 194 0.59 9.78 -11.61
C ILE A 194 1.13 9.82 -13.04
N ASP A 195 1.05 10.97 -13.73
CA ASP A 195 1.55 11.14 -15.10
C ASP A 195 3.07 10.95 -15.19
N LYS A 196 3.82 11.43 -14.20
CA LYS A 196 5.28 11.38 -14.16
C LYS A 196 5.81 10.26 -13.27
N LEU A 197 5.03 9.21 -12.99
CA LEU A 197 5.39 8.15 -12.04
C LEU A 197 6.76 7.52 -12.34
N GLU A 198 7.15 7.44 -13.62
CA GLU A 198 8.44 6.92 -14.06
C GLU A 198 9.66 7.66 -13.51
N ILE A 199 9.51 8.89 -12.99
CA ILE A 199 10.63 9.60 -12.34
C ILE A 199 11.17 8.83 -11.13
N MET A 200 10.31 8.08 -10.43
CA MET A 200 10.69 7.29 -9.27
C MET A 200 11.62 6.13 -9.62
N GLN A 201 11.65 5.68 -10.87
CA GLN A 201 12.60 4.65 -11.33
C GLN A 201 14.06 5.09 -11.15
N LYS A 202 14.33 6.41 -11.13
CA LYS A 202 15.66 6.97 -10.84
C LYS A 202 16.15 6.66 -9.42
N LEU A 203 15.26 6.24 -8.53
CA LEU A 203 15.60 5.83 -7.16
C LEU A 203 16.03 4.35 -7.07
N ASN A 204 15.78 3.55 -8.12
CA ASN A 204 16.10 2.11 -8.23
C ASN A 204 15.43 1.23 -7.16
N TYR A 205 14.19 1.55 -6.77
CA TYR A 205 13.36 0.73 -5.89
C TYR A 205 12.03 0.40 -6.57
N PRO A 206 11.40 -0.74 -6.24
CA PRO A 206 10.05 -1.07 -6.72
C PRO A 206 9.05 0.01 -6.31
N ILE A 207 8.09 0.30 -7.19
CA ILE A 207 7.05 1.30 -6.98
C ILE A 207 5.73 0.58 -6.66
N LEU A 208 5.08 0.99 -5.56
CA LEU A 208 3.68 0.67 -5.26
C LEU A 208 2.82 1.88 -5.60
N LEU A 209 1.76 1.69 -6.37
CA LEU A 209 0.79 2.73 -6.69
C LEU A 209 -0.55 2.46 -6.00
N GLY A 210 -0.97 3.36 -5.10
CA GLY A 210 -2.24 3.30 -4.38
C GLY A 210 -3.17 4.44 -4.80
N THR A 211 -4.01 4.23 -5.82
CA THR A 211 -4.99 5.24 -6.31
C THR A 211 -6.43 4.83 -6.07
N SER A 212 -6.67 3.60 -5.61
CA SER A 212 -8.00 2.99 -5.56
C SER A 212 -9.02 3.83 -4.80
N ARG A 213 -10.06 4.27 -5.51
CA ARG A 213 -11.19 5.08 -5.04
C ARG A 213 -10.82 6.42 -4.42
N LYS A 214 -9.60 6.92 -4.65
CA LYS A 214 -9.09 8.17 -4.08
C LYS A 214 -9.79 9.40 -4.66
N SER A 215 -9.66 10.53 -3.93
CA SER A 215 -10.31 11.81 -4.28
C SER A 215 -9.91 12.34 -5.65
N VAL A 216 -8.69 12.11 -6.12
CA VAL A 216 -8.24 12.51 -7.45
C VAL A 216 -9.16 11.93 -8.54
N ILE A 217 -9.61 10.68 -8.41
CA ILE A 217 -10.55 10.06 -9.34
C ILE A 217 -11.93 10.71 -9.21
N GLY A 218 -12.40 10.88 -7.96
CA GLY A 218 -13.71 11.49 -7.70
C GLY A 218 -13.83 12.93 -8.20
N LEU A 219 -12.76 13.73 -8.06
CA LEU A 219 -12.70 15.10 -8.56
C LEU A 219 -12.62 15.15 -10.09
N THR A 220 -11.93 14.21 -10.71
CA THR A 220 -11.82 14.15 -12.19
C THR A 220 -13.14 13.76 -12.84
N LEU A 221 -13.87 12.80 -12.26
CA LEU A 221 -15.06 12.21 -12.86
C LEU A 221 -16.37 12.76 -12.28
N ASP A 222 -16.30 13.60 -11.24
CA ASP A 222 -17.46 14.07 -10.45
C ASP A 222 -18.29 12.88 -9.89
N LEU A 223 -17.60 11.90 -9.25
CA LEU A 223 -18.23 10.67 -8.78
C LEU A 223 -18.03 10.45 -7.27
N PRO A 224 -19.04 9.90 -6.58
CA PRO A 224 -18.91 9.44 -5.20
C PRO A 224 -17.95 8.24 -5.10
N VAL A 225 -17.51 7.92 -3.87
CA VAL A 225 -16.42 6.97 -3.62
C VAL A 225 -16.71 5.54 -4.12
N ASP A 226 -17.96 5.12 -4.10
CA ASP A 226 -18.45 3.79 -4.51
C ASP A 226 -18.53 3.63 -6.05
N GLN A 227 -18.44 4.73 -6.80
CA GLN A 227 -18.50 4.75 -8.27
C GLN A 227 -17.16 5.10 -8.94
N ARG A 228 -16.03 4.89 -8.25
CA ARG A 228 -14.68 5.25 -8.76
C ARG A 228 -13.89 4.07 -9.31
N GLU A 229 -14.53 2.95 -9.57
CA GLU A 229 -13.82 1.74 -9.96
C GLU A 229 -13.19 1.84 -11.35
N GLU A 230 -13.92 2.38 -12.34
CA GLU A 230 -13.40 2.59 -13.70
C GLU A 230 -12.18 3.51 -13.70
N GLY A 231 -12.22 4.60 -12.92
CA GLY A 231 -11.08 5.49 -12.75
C GLY A 231 -9.91 4.80 -12.04
N THR A 232 -10.19 3.90 -11.09
CA THR A 232 -9.17 3.05 -10.46
C THR A 232 -8.49 2.15 -11.51
N LEU A 233 -9.27 1.49 -12.37
CA LEU A 233 -8.73 0.63 -13.43
C LEU A 233 -7.84 1.41 -14.41
N VAL A 234 -8.27 2.61 -14.83
CA VAL A 234 -7.47 3.48 -15.69
C VAL A 234 -6.13 3.82 -15.03
N THR A 235 -6.13 4.24 -13.76
CA THR A 235 -4.88 4.55 -13.05
C THR A 235 -4.01 3.31 -12.80
N THR A 236 -4.60 2.13 -12.62
CA THR A 236 -3.87 0.86 -12.54
C THR A 236 -3.17 0.55 -13.86
N VAL A 237 -3.88 0.59 -14.99
CA VAL A 237 -3.30 0.38 -16.34
C VAL A 237 -2.17 1.35 -16.60
N TYR A 238 -2.39 2.64 -16.29
CA TYR A 238 -1.39 3.68 -16.45
C TYR A 238 -0.15 3.43 -15.57
N GLY A 239 -0.36 3.04 -14.30
CA GLY A 239 0.72 2.68 -13.38
C GLY A 239 1.55 1.49 -13.89
N VAL A 240 0.92 0.45 -14.43
CA VAL A 240 1.61 -0.70 -15.05
C VAL A 240 2.51 -0.24 -16.21
N GLN A 241 1.99 0.62 -17.09
CA GLN A 241 2.77 1.16 -18.21
C GLN A 241 3.95 2.03 -17.74
N LYS A 242 3.81 2.68 -16.58
CA LYS A 242 4.84 3.51 -15.94
C LYS A 242 5.79 2.72 -15.02
N GLY A 243 5.66 1.39 -14.96
CA GLY A 243 6.59 0.50 -14.26
C GLY A 243 6.28 0.28 -12.77
N SER A 244 5.01 0.42 -12.34
CA SER A 244 4.60 0.00 -10.99
C SER A 244 4.78 -1.51 -10.83
N ALA A 245 5.54 -1.91 -9.80
CA ALA A 245 5.70 -3.31 -9.40
C ALA A 245 4.51 -3.81 -8.55
N PHE A 246 3.82 -2.89 -7.86
CA PHE A 246 2.67 -3.20 -7.04
C PHE A 246 1.56 -2.18 -7.27
N VAL A 247 0.30 -2.62 -7.16
CA VAL A 247 -0.88 -1.76 -7.05
C VAL A 247 -1.69 -2.13 -5.82
N ARG A 248 -2.10 -1.13 -5.04
CA ARG A 248 -2.88 -1.31 -3.82
C ARG A 248 -4.34 -0.94 -4.08
N VAL A 249 -5.26 -1.93 -4.01
CA VAL A 249 -6.63 -1.79 -4.51
C VAL A 249 -7.68 -2.44 -3.62
N HIS A 250 -8.95 -1.97 -3.73
CA HIS A 250 -10.11 -2.58 -3.07
C HIS A 250 -10.68 -3.75 -3.90
N ASP A 251 -10.81 -3.60 -5.24
CA ASP A 251 -11.32 -4.65 -6.13
C ASP A 251 -10.15 -5.40 -6.79
N VAL A 252 -9.75 -6.51 -6.17
CA VAL A 252 -8.63 -7.33 -6.62
C VAL A 252 -8.87 -7.89 -8.01
N LYS A 253 -10.03 -8.50 -8.23
CA LYS A 253 -10.36 -9.24 -9.46
C LYS A 253 -10.25 -8.39 -10.72
N LYS A 254 -10.88 -7.22 -10.70
CA LYS A 254 -10.88 -6.33 -11.87
C LYS A 254 -9.49 -5.78 -12.14
N ASN A 255 -8.76 -5.38 -11.09
CA ASN A 255 -7.41 -4.87 -11.22
C ASN A 255 -6.42 -5.94 -11.69
N LYS A 256 -6.52 -7.19 -11.19
CA LYS A 256 -5.70 -8.32 -11.68
C LYS A 256 -5.90 -8.56 -13.18
N ARG A 257 -7.16 -8.56 -13.64
CA ARG A 257 -7.49 -8.70 -15.07
C ARG A 257 -6.98 -7.53 -15.91
N ALA A 258 -7.09 -6.29 -15.41
CA ALA A 258 -6.56 -5.10 -16.08
C ALA A 258 -5.04 -5.19 -16.24
N ILE A 259 -4.32 -5.61 -15.18
CA ILE A 259 -2.87 -5.82 -15.23
C ILE A 259 -2.51 -6.89 -16.25
N GLN A 260 -3.16 -8.05 -16.22
CA GLN A 260 -2.90 -9.15 -17.15
C GLN A 260 -3.10 -8.72 -18.61
N MET A 261 -4.18 -7.98 -18.89
CA MET A 261 -4.44 -7.48 -20.25
C MET A 261 -3.40 -6.44 -20.67
N THR A 262 -3.03 -5.50 -19.77
CA THR A 262 -2.01 -4.50 -20.05
C THR A 262 -0.66 -5.15 -20.34
N LYS A 263 -0.23 -6.10 -19.52
CA LYS A 263 1.03 -6.85 -19.72
C LYS A 263 1.02 -7.62 -21.04
N ALA A 264 -0.12 -8.24 -21.42
CA ALA A 264 -0.25 -8.91 -22.70
C ALA A 264 -0.06 -7.96 -23.89
N LEU A 265 -0.59 -6.73 -23.80
CA LEU A 265 -0.43 -5.71 -24.85
C LEU A 265 0.99 -5.14 -24.91
N MET A 266 1.72 -5.13 -23.78
CA MET A 266 3.10 -4.60 -23.72
C MET A 266 4.18 -5.61 -24.13
N ARG A 267 3.85 -6.89 -24.29
CA ARG A 267 4.80 -7.89 -24.77
C ARG A 267 5.15 -7.64 -26.23
N ASP A 268 6.43 -7.80 -26.59
CA ASP A 268 6.84 -7.82 -27.99
C ASP A 268 6.12 -8.97 -28.69
N HIS A 269 5.27 -8.64 -29.65
CA HIS A 269 4.62 -9.61 -30.51
C HIS A 269 5.58 -9.90 -31.68
N GLU A 270 6.33 -10.97 -31.60
CA GLU A 270 7.01 -11.52 -32.80
C GLU A 270 5.90 -11.97 -33.77
N VAL A 271 5.75 -11.24 -34.88
CA VAL A 271 4.86 -11.56 -36.01
C VAL A 271 5.67 -12.37 -37.05
#